data_ed61dd3ad5ceea480e0432ab7136e920
#
_entry.id   ed61dd3ad5ceea480e0432ab7136e920
#
_cell.length_a   1.000
_cell.length_b   1.000
_cell.length_c   1.000
_cell.angle_alpha   90.00
_cell.angle_beta   90.00
_cell.angle_gamma   90.00
#
_symmetry.space_group_name_H-M   'P 1'
#
loop_
_entity.id
_entity.type
_entity.pdbx_description
1 polymer ?
#
loop_
_entity_poly.entity_id
_entity_poly.type
_entity_poly.pdbx_seq_one_letter_code
_entity_poly.pdbx_strand_id
1 'polypeptide(L)'
;YERKQTLANAERFITPELKELETQILEAEEKSVDLEYQLFLAVREEVKKAIKPLQILAKSISTADVLQSFATISERYQYVRPEMVSDRHQLLIQEGRHPVVEKVLGHQEYIPNSVDMAEDEMILLITGPNMSGKSTYMRQLALTVLMAQMGCFVPAQKAILPIFDRIF
;
A
#
# COMPACT_ATOMS: atom_id res chain seq x y z
N TYR A 1 -68.09 -4.90 6.37
CA TYR A 1 -67.26 -4.51 5.20
C TYR A 1 -67.22 -2.98 5.12
N GLU A 2 -66.05 -2.39 5.23
CA GLU A 2 -65.83 -0.96 4.94
C GLU A 2 -65.52 -0.79 3.46
N ARG A 3 -66.16 0.19 2.82
CA ARG A 3 -65.98 0.50 1.41
C ARG A 3 -64.69 1.36 1.25
N LYS A 4 -63.69 0.88 0.55
CA LYS A 4 -62.39 1.55 0.38
C LYS A 4 -62.31 2.33 -0.94
N GLN A 5 -62.95 1.88 -2.02
CA GLN A 5 -62.88 2.53 -3.32
C GLN A 5 -64.04 2.09 -4.25
N THR A 6 -64.61 3.05 -5.00
CA THR A 6 -65.57 2.77 -6.08
C THR A 6 -64.82 2.85 -7.41
N LEU A 7 -64.87 1.80 -8.21
CA LEU A 7 -64.39 1.75 -9.59
C LEU A 7 -65.60 1.75 -10.55
N ALA A 8 -65.42 2.07 -11.82
CA ALA A 8 -66.51 2.19 -12.79
C ALA A 8 -67.40 0.91 -12.92
N ASN A 9 -66.82 -0.27 -12.69
CA ASN A 9 -67.51 -1.58 -12.79
C ASN A 9 -67.32 -2.49 -11.57
N ALA A 10 -66.76 -1.99 -10.44
CA ALA A 10 -66.51 -2.79 -9.24
C ALA A 10 -66.40 -1.90 -8.01
N GLU A 11 -66.70 -2.43 -6.85
CA GLU A 11 -66.47 -1.80 -5.56
C GLU A 11 -65.45 -2.65 -4.76
N ARG A 12 -64.50 -2.00 -4.14
CA ARG A 12 -63.53 -2.65 -3.22
C ARG A 12 -63.98 -2.42 -1.79
N PHE A 13 -64.13 -3.53 -1.10
CA PHE A 13 -64.44 -3.59 0.34
C PHE A 13 -63.25 -4.15 1.07
N ILE A 14 -63.02 -3.72 2.29
CA ILE A 14 -62.07 -4.29 3.22
C ILE A 14 -62.80 -4.93 4.40
N THR A 15 -62.40 -6.10 4.81
CA THR A 15 -62.89 -6.67 6.06
C THR A 15 -62.05 -6.20 7.24
N PRO A 16 -62.58 -6.21 8.47
CA PRO A 16 -61.80 -5.87 9.66
C PRO A 16 -60.53 -6.73 9.79
N GLU A 17 -60.66 -8.05 9.51
CA GLU A 17 -59.57 -8.98 9.59
C GLU A 17 -58.46 -8.66 8.54
N LEU A 18 -58.86 -8.27 7.32
CA LEU A 18 -57.88 -7.91 6.29
C LEU A 18 -57.15 -6.65 6.61
N LYS A 19 -57.83 -5.67 7.26
CA LYS A 19 -57.21 -4.43 7.74
C LYS A 19 -56.20 -4.71 8.87
N GLU A 20 -56.53 -5.62 9.76
CA GLU A 20 -55.62 -6.05 10.82
C GLU A 20 -54.37 -6.72 10.25
N LEU A 21 -54.51 -7.63 9.29
CA LEU A 21 -53.41 -8.29 8.63
C LEU A 21 -52.53 -7.27 7.85
N GLU A 22 -53.14 -6.34 7.10
CA GLU A 22 -52.41 -5.26 6.41
C GLU A 22 -51.56 -4.45 7.41
N THR A 23 -52.13 -4.08 8.55
CA THR A 23 -51.44 -3.32 9.60
C THR A 23 -50.28 -4.16 10.19
N GLN A 24 -50.51 -5.43 10.49
CA GLN A 24 -49.48 -6.31 11.05
C GLN A 24 -48.32 -6.51 10.07
N ILE A 25 -48.58 -6.63 8.77
CA ILE A 25 -47.53 -6.78 7.73
C ILE A 25 -46.69 -5.51 7.64
N LEU A 26 -47.33 -4.32 7.56
CA LEU A 26 -46.63 -3.06 7.48
C LEU A 26 -45.81 -2.75 8.74
N GLU A 27 -46.40 -3.02 9.93
CA GLU A 27 -45.67 -2.84 11.18
C GLU A 27 -44.53 -3.86 11.34
N ALA A 28 -44.68 -5.09 10.84
CA ALA A 28 -43.62 -6.10 10.89
C ALA A 28 -42.42 -5.69 10.04
N GLU A 29 -42.65 -5.12 8.87
CA GLU A 29 -41.58 -4.62 8.01
C GLU A 29 -40.82 -3.45 8.67
N GLU A 30 -41.54 -2.47 9.23
CA GLU A 30 -40.94 -1.34 9.94
C GLU A 30 -40.16 -1.82 11.19
N LYS A 31 -40.73 -2.70 11.98
CA LYS A 31 -40.06 -3.30 13.16
C LYS A 31 -38.83 -4.13 12.80
N SER A 32 -38.84 -4.80 11.65
CA SER A 32 -37.68 -5.53 11.15
C SER A 32 -36.50 -4.61 10.84
N VAL A 33 -36.77 -3.50 10.13
CA VAL A 33 -35.75 -2.50 9.80
C VAL A 33 -35.19 -1.84 11.06
N ASP A 34 -36.06 -1.49 12.00
CA ASP A 34 -35.64 -0.92 13.29
C ASP A 34 -34.77 -1.88 14.09
N LEU A 35 -35.13 -3.16 14.14
CA LEU A 35 -34.37 -4.19 14.84
C LEU A 35 -33.00 -4.40 14.17
N GLU A 36 -32.94 -4.46 12.85
CA GLU A 36 -31.67 -4.55 12.10
C GLU A 36 -30.74 -3.39 12.47
N TYR A 37 -31.30 -2.16 12.48
CA TYR A 37 -30.52 -0.98 12.84
C TYR A 37 -30.01 -1.02 14.28
N GLN A 38 -30.85 -1.43 15.24
CA GLN A 38 -30.44 -1.58 16.65
C GLN A 38 -29.32 -2.64 16.79
N LEU A 39 -29.44 -3.78 16.11
CA LEU A 39 -28.43 -4.83 16.13
C LEU A 39 -27.11 -4.33 15.49
N PHE A 40 -27.19 -3.61 14.38
CA PHE A 40 -26.03 -2.98 13.78
C PHE A 40 -25.33 -2.01 14.74
N LEU A 41 -26.09 -1.16 15.44
CA LEU A 41 -25.54 -0.24 16.43
C LEU A 41 -24.87 -1.00 17.59
N ALA A 42 -25.46 -2.07 18.07
CA ALA A 42 -24.89 -2.89 19.14
C ALA A 42 -23.56 -3.52 18.72
N VAL A 43 -23.49 -4.12 17.54
CA VAL A 43 -22.24 -4.68 16.98
C VAL A 43 -21.19 -3.59 16.78
N ARG A 44 -21.58 -2.43 16.27
CA ARG A 44 -20.68 -1.29 16.08
C ARG A 44 -20.06 -0.82 17.39
N GLU A 45 -20.83 -0.72 18.47
CA GLU A 45 -20.33 -0.32 19.79
C GLU A 45 -19.38 -1.37 20.38
N GLU A 46 -19.60 -2.67 20.16
CA GLU A 46 -18.65 -3.71 20.56
C GLU A 46 -17.32 -3.59 19.80
N VAL A 47 -17.37 -3.43 18.47
CA VAL A 47 -16.16 -3.21 17.65
C VAL A 47 -15.41 -1.96 18.09
N LYS A 48 -16.14 -0.88 18.42
CA LYS A 48 -15.56 0.39 18.86
C LYS A 48 -14.73 0.25 20.15
N LYS A 49 -15.12 -0.61 21.08
CA LYS A 49 -14.33 -0.91 22.28
C LYS A 49 -12.96 -1.53 21.95
N ALA A 50 -12.87 -2.26 20.84
CA ALA A 50 -11.67 -2.95 20.39
C ALA A 50 -10.84 -2.15 19.35
N ILE A 51 -11.24 -0.95 18.94
CA ILE A 51 -10.58 -0.17 17.88
C ILE A 51 -9.09 0.04 18.15
N LYS A 52 -8.72 0.48 19.35
CA LYS A 52 -7.30 0.74 19.70
C LYS A 52 -6.42 -0.50 19.58
N PRO A 53 -6.75 -1.63 20.21
CA PRO A 53 -5.96 -2.86 20.03
C PRO A 53 -5.96 -3.37 18.59
N LEU A 54 -7.05 -3.25 17.84
CA LEU A 54 -7.11 -3.61 16.42
C LEU A 54 -6.18 -2.75 15.56
N GLN A 55 -6.11 -1.44 15.82
CA GLN A 55 -5.19 -0.54 15.12
C GLN A 55 -3.72 -0.87 15.41
N ILE A 56 -3.39 -1.19 16.67
CA ILE A 56 -2.03 -1.62 17.05
C ILE A 56 -1.68 -2.93 16.35
N LEU A 57 -2.59 -3.89 16.36
CA LEU A 57 -2.40 -5.18 15.68
C LEU A 57 -2.20 -5.00 14.17
N ALA A 58 -3.05 -4.20 13.52
CA ALA A 58 -2.93 -3.91 12.10
C ALA A 58 -1.59 -3.27 11.75
N LYS A 59 -1.11 -2.31 12.56
CA LYS A 59 0.20 -1.69 12.39
C LYS A 59 1.33 -2.70 12.55
N SER A 60 1.25 -3.58 13.54
CA SER A 60 2.28 -4.61 13.76
C SER A 60 2.34 -5.60 12.61
N ILE A 61 1.19 -6.07 12.12
CA ILE A 61 1.09 -6.97 10.98
C ILE A 61 1.64 -6.30 9.73
N SER A 62 1.25 -5.05 9.44
CA SER A 62 1.75 -4.34 8.25
C SER A 62 3.26 -4.12 8.30
N THR A 63 3.83 -3.84 9.47
CA THR A 63 5.28 -3.74 9.65
C THR A 63 5.97 -5.07 9.39
N ALA A 64 5.45 -6.16 9.93
CA ALA A 64 5.99 -7.50 9.71
C ALA A 64 5.92 -7.91 8.24
N ASP A 65 4.84 -7.61 7.55
CA ASP A 65 4.66 -7.88 6.11
C ASP A 65 5.68 -7.14 5.25
N VAL A 66 5.91 -5.85 5.52
CA VAL A 66 6.93 -5.05 4.82
C VAL A 66 8.32 -5.60 5.06
N LEU A 67 8.68 -5.92 6.31
CA LEU A 67 10.00 -6.48 6.64
C LEU A 67 10.21 -7.85 6.01
N GLN A 68 9.20 -8.70 6.00
CA GLN A 68 9.23 -9.98 5.31
C GLN A 68 9.44 -9.80 3.80
N SER A 69 8.73 -8.86 3.18
CA SER A 69 8.88 -8.56 1.75
C SER A 69 10.30 -8.10 1.43
N PHE A 70 10.88 -7.19 2.25
CA PHE A 70 12.26 -6.75 2.10
C PHE A 70 13.26 -7.90 2.25
N ALA A 71 13.10 -8.76 3.25
CA ALA A 71 13.95 -9.91 3.47
C ALA A 71 13.91 -10.89 2.29
N THR A 72 12.71 -11.23 1.83
CA THR A 72 12.52 -12.16 0.70
C THR A 72 13.15 -11.65 -0.59
N ILE A 73 12.98 -10.35 -0.89
CA ILE A 73 13.59 -9.74 -2.08
C ILE A 73 15.10 -9.67 -1.94
N SER A 74 15.61 -9.31 -0.76
CA SER A 74 17.04 -9.18 -0.49
C SER A 74 17.75 -10.52 -0.62
N GLU A 75 17.16 -11.59 -0.09
CA GLU A 75 17.69 -12.95 -0.24
C GLU A 75 17.66 -13.42 -1.71
N ARG A 76 16.51 -13.27 -2.36
CA ARG A 76 16.30 -13.73 -3.74
C ARG A 76 17.22 -13.05 -4.76
N TYR A 77 17.47 -11.74 -4.60
CA TYR A 77 18.25 -10.96 -5.53
C TYR A 77 19.65 -10.60 -5.00
N GLN A 78 20.06 -11.21 -3.88
CA GLN A 78 21.38 -10.99 -3.27
C GLN A 78 21.67 -9.50 -3.05
N TYR A 79 20.72 -8.80 -2.42
CA TYR A 79 20.92 -7.42 -2.01
C TYR A 79 21.74 -7.35 -0.73
N VAL A 80 22.51 -6.30 -0.58
CA VAL A 80 23.37 -6.09 0.58
C VAL A 80 22.84 -5.01 1.49
N ARG A 81 23.15 -5.10 2.77
CA ARG A 81 22.82 -4.06 3.74
C ARG A 81 23.68 -2.82 3.48
N PRO A 82 23.07 -1.65 3.18
CA PRO A 82 23.83 -0.42 3.03
C PRO A 82 24.33 0.07 4.38
N GLU A 83 25.49 0.70 4.40
CA GLU A 83 25.98 1.49 5.51
C GLU A 83 25.49 2.93 5.36
N MET A 84 24.72 3.41 6.34
CA MET A 84 24.20 4.78 6.34
C MET A 84 25.15 5.66 7.14
N VAL A 85 25.66 6.72 6.49
CA VAL A 85 26.63 7.63 7.11
C VAL A 85 26.05 9.03 7.30
N SER A 86 26.55 9.73 8.30
CA SER A 86 26.13 11.13 8.58
C SER A 86 26.87 12.13 7.70
N ASP A 87 28.01 11.74 7.13
CA ASP A 87 28.78 12.57 6.24
C ASP A 87 28.11 12.63 4.86
N ARG A 88 27.71 13.85 4.45
CA ARG A 88 27.01 14.08 3.16
C ARG A 88 27.91 13.95 1.94
N HIS A 89 29.22 13.89 2.13
CA HIS A 89 30.21 13.86 1.05
C HIS A 89 30.68 12.44 0.72
N GLN A 90 30.27 11.43 1.48
CA GLN A 90 30.68 10.06 1.27
C GLN A 90 29.58 9.25 0.58
N LEU A 91 29.73 9.03 -0.72
CA LEU A 91 28.85 8.16 -1.50
C LEU A 91 29.68 7.10 -2.21
N LEU A 92 29.47 5.84 -1.83
CA LEU A 92 30.09 4.68 -2.50
C LEU A 92 29.02 3.64 -2.82
N ILE A 93 28.93 3.23 -4.08
CA ILE A 93 28.20 2.04 -4.50
C ILE A 93 29.11 1.23 -5.39
N GLN A 94 29.44 0.01 -4.97
CA GLN A 94 30.23 -0.93 -5.76
C GLN A 94 29.31 -1.96 -6.41
N GLU A 95 29.54 -2.21 -7.69
CA GLU A 95 28.78 -3.19 -8.48
C GLU A 95 27.26 -3.00 -8.30
N GLY A 96 26.80 -1.74 -8.40
CA GLY A 96 25.41 -1.38 -8.31
C GLY A 96 24.61 -1.90 -9.51
N ARG A 97 23.40 -2.39 -9.25
CA ARG A 97 22.49 -2.92 -10.27
C ARG A 97 21.18 -2.16 -10.26
N HIS A 98 20.54 -2.08 -11.41
CA HIS A 98 19.22 -1.43 -11.49
C HIS A 98 18.13 -2.46 -11.15
N PRO A 99 17.38 -2.33 -10.03
CA PRO A 99 16.51 -3.39 -9.52
C PRO A 99 15.40 -3.83 -10.49
N VAL A 100 14.93 -2.92 -11.35
CA VAL A 100 13.89 -3.22 -12.34
C VAL A 100 14.50 -3.83 -13.60
N VAL A 101 15.57 -3.24 -14.12
CA VAL A 101 16.21 -3.72 -15.36
C VAL A 101 16.83 -5.10 -15.15
N GLU A 102 17.51 -5.31 -14.04
CA GLU A 102 18.05 -6.61 -13.64
C GLU A 102 16.99 -7.71 -13.61
N LYS A 103 15.80 -7.39 -13.06
CA LYS A 103 14.69 -8.33 -13.03
C LYS A 103 14.16 -8.70 -14.42
N VAL A 104 14.15 -7.75 -15.36
CA VAL A 104 13.65 -7.97 -16.72
C VAL A 104 14.65 -8.72 -17.58
N LEU A 105 15.93 -8.37 -17.50
CA LEU A 105 17.01 -8.97 -18.29
C LEU A 105 17.58 -10.27 -17.69
N GLY A 106 17.38 -10.51 -16.39
CA GLY A 106 18.04 -11.57 -15.65
C GLY A 106 19.44 -11.19 -15.18
N HIS A 107 19.90 -11.86 -14.10
CA HIS A 107 21.17 -11.53 -13.44
C HIS A 107 22.41 -11.63 -14.33
N GLN A 108 22.38 -12.52 -15.32
CA GLN A 108 23.56 -12.81 -16.17
C GLN A 108 23.78 -11.77 -17.26
N GLU A 109 22.79 -10.96 -17.59
CA GLU A 109 22.84 -10.01 -18.68
C GLU A 109 23.04 -8.55 -18.23
N TYR A 110 22.84 -8.28 -16.94
CA TYR A 110 22.99 -6.94 -16.40
C TYR A 110 24.47 -6.65 -16.05
N ILE A 111 25.05 -5.62 -16.63
CA ILE A 111 26.40 -5.17 -16.30
C ILE A 111 26.31 -4.19 -15.13
N PRO A 112 26.86 -4.52 -13.94
CA PRO A 112 26.86 -3.66 -12.79
C PRO A 112 27.65 -2.37 -13.02
N ASN A 113 27.29 -1.30 -12.30
CA ASN A 113 27.97 -0.02 -12.39
C ASN A 113 28.33 0.47 -10.99
N SER A 114 29.52 1.00 -10.85
CA SER A 114 29.99 1.58 -9.58
C SER A 114 29.94 3.10 -9.62
N VAL A 115 29.76 3.70 -8.44
CA VAL A 115 29.96 5.14 -8.22
C VAL A 115 30.75 5.30 -6.93
N ASP A 116 31.74 6.16 -6.98
CA ASP A 116 32.53 6.58 -5.84
C ASP A 116 32.69 8.09 -5.92
N MET A 117 32.14 8.78 -4.94
CA MET A 117 32.29 10.24 -4.80
C MET A 117 33.05 10.50 -3.51
N ALA A 118 34.29 10.96 -3.67
CA ALA A 118 35.15 11.36 -2.56
C ALA A 118 34.64 12.64 -1.88
N GLU A 119 35.18 12.93 -0.70
CA GLU A 119 34.76 14.08 0.14
C GLU A 119 34.77 15.43 -0.58
N ASP A 120 35.62 15.57 -1.60
CA ASP A 120 35.79 16.82 -2.38
C ASP A 120 34.91 16.87 -3.64
N GLU A 121 34.24 15.77 -3.98
CA GLU A 121 33.45 15.64 -5.23
C GLU A 121 31.97 15.86 -4.96
N MET A 122 31.46 17.03 -5.30
CA MET A 122 30.04 17.38 -5.14
C MET A 122 29.21 17.15 -6.41
N ILE A 123 29.84 17.03 -7.56
CA ILE A 123 29.17 16.96 -8.87
C ILE A 123 29.82 15.89 -9.71
N LEU A 124 29.01 14.93 -10.18
CA LEU A 124 29.41 13.93 -11.17
C LEU A 124 28.79 14.26 -12.53
N LEU A 125 29.66 14.58 -13.52
CA LEU A 125 29.24 14.84 -14.88
C LEU A 125 29.20 13.54 -15.69
N ILE A 126 28.01 13.09 -16.08
CA ILE A 126 27.82 11.87 -16.87
C ILE A 126 27.61 12.23 -18.33
N THR A 127 28.55 11.86 -19.20
CA THR A 127 28.51 12.10 -20.65
C THR A 127 28.47 10.79 -21.40
N GLY A 128 28.09 10.86 -22.69
CA GLY A 128 28.07 9.70 -23.59
C GLY A 128 27.01 9.83 -24.70
N PRO A 129 27.02 8.95 -25.68
CA PRO A 129 26.06 8.98 -26.79
C PRO A 129 24.63 8.70 -26.33
N ASN A 130 23.66 9.01 -27.20
CA ASN A 130 22.26 8.62 -26.92
C ASN A 130 22.13 7.10 -26.83
N MET A 131 21.20 6.62 -26.01
CA MET A 131 20.95 5.20 -25.77
C MET A 131 22.11 4.42 -25.08
N SER A 132 23.13 5.10 -24.54
CA SER A 132 24.25 4.46 -23.84
C SER A 132 23.96 4.07 -22.39
N GLY A 133 22.73 4.23 -21.91
CA GLY A 133 22.36 3.86 -20.54
C GLY A 133 22.51 4.95 -19.47
N LYS A 134 22.87 6.20 -19.83
CA LYS A 134 23.03 7.33 -18.87
C LYS A 134 21.82 7.50 -17.94
N SER A 135 20.62 7.54 -18.50
CA SER A 135 19.39 7.70 -17.71
C SER A 135 19.11 6.48 -16.83
N THR A 136 19.47 5.30 -17.28
CA THR A 136 19.35 4.06 -16.50
C THR A 136 20.29 4.09 -15.31
N TYR A 137 21.53 4.54 -15.51
CA TYR A 137 22.51 4.72 -14.45
C TYR A 137 22.06 5.73 -13.38
N MET A 138 21.57 6.90 -13.80
CA MET A 138 21.04 7.91 -12.86
C MET A 138 19.84 7.38 -12.06
N ARG A 139 18.93 6.66 -12.72
CA ARG A 139 17.78 6.03 -12.04
C ARG A 139 18.20 4.91 -11.11
N GLN A 140 19.18 4.10 -11.48
CA GLN A 140 19.77 3.09 -10.61
C GLN A 140 20.26 3.71 -9.30
N LEU A 141 21.04 4.80 -9.38
CA LEU A 141 21.56 5.52 -8.23
C LEU A 141 20.42 6.05 -7.34
N ALA A 142 19.46 6.75 -7.93
CA ALA A 142 18.31 7.29 -7.22
C ALA A 142 17.48 6.20 -6.52
N LEU A 143 17.23 5.07 -7.19
CA LEU A 143 16.51 3.94 -6.62
C LEU A 143 17.28 3.27 -5.48
N THR A 144 18.60 3.11 -5.62
CA THR A 144 19.45 2.56 -4.56
C THR A 144 19.38 3.41 -3.28
N VAL A 145 19.48 4.74 -3.43
CA VAL A 145 19.33 5.67 -2.30
C VAL A 145 17.93 5.59 -1.68
N LEU A 146 16.88 5.58 -2.50
CA LEU A 146 15.51 5.47 -2.03
C LEU A 146 15.26 4.17 -1.24
N MET A 147 15.73 3.04 -1.77
CA MET A 147 15.63 1.73 -1.12
C MET A 147 16.35 1.73 0.22
N ALA A 148 17.58 2.26 0.28
CA ALA A 148 18.35 2.37 1.52
C ALA A 148 17.62 3.20 2.58
N GLN A 149 17.08 4.36 2.20
CA GLN A 149 16.38 5.27 3.13
C GLN A 149 15.02 4.72 3.59
N MET A 150 14.41 3.80 2.83
CA MET A 150 13.23 3.06 3.29
C MET A 150 13.56 1.92 4.26
N GLY A 151 14.85 1.60 4.47
CA GLY A 151 15.30 0.49 5.29
C GLY A 151 15.39 -0.86 4.55
N CYS A 152 15.31 -0.85 3.23
CA CYS A 152 15.54 -2.03 2.40
C CYS A 152 17.03 -2.24 2.12
N PHE A 153 17.45 -3.48 1.91
CA PHE A 153 18.76 -3.77 1.33
C PHE A 153 18.80 -3.32 -0.14
N VAL A 154 20.01 -3.13 -0.67
CA VAL A 154 20.21 -2.50 -1.98
C VAL A 154 20.91 -3.44 -2.96
N PRO A 155 20.62 -3.34 -4.27
CA PRO A 155 21.22 -4.15 -5.32
C PRO A 155 22.66 -3.70 -5.63
N ALA A 156 23.59 -4.05 -4.77
CA ALA A 156 25.01 -3.73 -4.93
C ALA A 156 25.88 -4.80 -4.27
N GLN A 157 27.19 -4.77 -4.50
CA GLN A 157 28.15 -5.56 -3.74
C GLN A 157 28.49 -4.88 -2.40
N LYS A 158 28.58 -3.54 -2.40
CA LYS A 158 28.77 -2.71 -1.22
C LYS A 158 28.11 -1.35 -1.46
N ALA A 159 27.51 -0.77 -0.41
CA ALA A 159 26.98 0.58 -0.47
C ALA A 159 27.23 1.31 0.85
N ILE A 160 27.79 2.52 0.73
CA ILE A 160 27.94 3.52 1.80
C ILE A 160 27.20 4.76 1.31
N LEU A 161 26.17 5.16 2.02
CA LEU A 161 25.24 6.18 1.53
C LEU A 161 24.96 7.22 2.61
N PRO A 162 25.03 8.50 2.28
CA PRO A 162 24.52 9.56 3.15
C PRO A 162 22.99 9.62 3.09
N ILE A 163 22.40 10.35 4.02
CA ILE A 163 20.96 10.64 4.00
C ILE A 163 20.72 11.86 3.11
N PHE A 164 19.94 11.68 2.07
CA PHE A 164 19.52 12.73 1.14
C PHE A 164 18.14 13.26 1.51
N ASP A 165 18.01 14.58 1.53
CA ASP A 165 16.73 15.25 1.81
C ASP A 165 15.79 15.25 0.60
N ARG A 166 16.34 15.18 -0.63
CA ARG A 166 15.60 15.29 -1.89
C ARG A 166 16.26 14.50 -3.02
N ILE A 167 15.42 13.95 -3.90
CA ILE A 167 15.80 13.35 -5.18
C ILE A 167 14.92 14.03 -6.24
N PHE A 168 15.52 14.53 -7.31
CA PHE A 168 14.82 15.26 -8.37
C PHE A 168 14.80 14.48 -9.69
#